data_92f2a042809b5ae0607d8ed69d228bf2
#
_entry.id   92f2a042809b5ae0607d8ed69d228bf2
#
_cell.length_a   1.000
_cell.length_b   1.000
_cell.length_c   1.000
_cell.angle_alpha   90.00
_cell.angle_beta   90.00
_cell.angle_gamma   90.00
#
_symmetry.space_group_name_H-M   'P 1'
#
loop_
_entity.id
_entity.type
_entity.pdbx_description
1 polymer ?
#
loop_
_entity_poly.entity_id
_entity_poly.type
_entity_poly.pdbx_seq_one_letter_code
_entity_poly.pdbx_strand_id
1 'polypeptide(L)'
;MSLISMDFKKYSSIFLLGLIFSCQTIEEKETQGIQGFALGTSYSILYSASSLEETVLERQVDSIFEVLNQSLSTYIPTSDIYKINQGDSVLVVDKHFVKVYQKASEVWNATGGYFDPTVGALVNAYGFGPEKSLHKISEKQRDSLLGFTGWDKTSLTPQATVKKTHPNVTFDFNALAKGYVVDVIADFLRSKGVSSFLVEIGGEIVAQGKSPKSNTLWKVAIDDPQQGDERELIQVLSLNNEALATSGNYRKYSVNEETGERWVHSINPKTGEATPSFVLSTSVLAPDCMTADAYATALMIMPLEQSKALIEKNPQLEAYWIIADSLGGVEEIFSKGFLKE
;
A
#
# COMPACT_ATOMS: atom_id res chain seq x y z
N MET A 1 100.91 -28.27 25.49
CA MET A 1 99.74 -28.00 26.36
C MET A 1 98.84 -27.03 25.63
N SER A 2 97.90 -27.54 24.93
CA SER A 2 97.03 -26.77 24.06
C SER A 2 95.60 -26.88 24.55
N LEU A 3 94.91 -25.77 24.79
CA LEU A 3 93.51 -25.68 25.17
C LEU A 3 92.67 -25.45 23.93
N ILE A 4 91.77 -26.37 23.76
CA ILE A 4 90.77 -26.37 22.65
C ILE A 4 89.62 -25.48 23.12
N SER A 5 89.28 -24.41 22.38
CA SER A 5 88.09 -23.60 22.55
C SER A 5 87.04 -24.10 21.57
N MET A 6 85.86 -24.55 22.04
CA MET A 6 84.73 -24.88 21.26
C MET A 6 83.79 -23.70 21.10
N ASP A 7 83.65 -23.23 19.89
CA ASP A 7 82.62 -22.23 19.46
C ASP A 7 81.25 -22.82 19.35
N PHE A 8 80.29 -22.36 20.17
CA PHE A 8 78.86 -22.68 20.07
C PHE A 8 78.22 -21.62 19.18
N LYS A 9 77.91 -22.00 17.92
CA LYS A 9 76.99 -21.24 17.05
C LYS A 9 75.56 -21.49 17.47
N LYS A 10 74.90 -20.43 18.02
CA LYS A 10 73.46 -20.38 18.30
C LYS A 10 72.69 -20.22 16.97
N TYR A 11 71.92 -21.21 16.57
CA TYR A 11 70.89 -21.08 15.56
C TYR A 11 69.65 -20.45 16.18
N SER A 12 69.39 -19.18 15.82
CA SER A 12 68.14 -18.48 16.15
C SER A 12 67.12 -18.77 15.04
N SER A 13 66.20 -19.70 15.28
CA SER A 13 65.07 -19.95 14.37
C SER A 13 64.03 -18.86 14.58
N ILE A 14 63.98 -17.91 13.64
CA ILE A 14 62.87 -16.90 13.57
C ILE A 14 61.68 -17.61 12.99
N PHE A 15 60.66 -17.91 13.84
CA PHE A 15 59.35 -18.38 13.44
C PHE A 15 58.54 -17.15 12.94
N LEU A 16 58.48 -16.99 11.62
CA LEU A 16 57.70 -15.97 10.94
C LEU A 16 56.23 -16.41 10.94
N LEU A 17 55.43 -15.94 11.95
CA LEU A 17 54.01 -16.16 12.04
C LEU A 17 53.32 -15.29 10.97
N GLY A 18 53.03 -15.87 9.80
CA GLY A 18 52.28 -15.21 8.73
C GLY A 18 50.82 -15.05 9.20
N LEU A 19 50.45 -13.85 9.59
CA LEU A 19 49.04 -13.42 9.74
C LEU A 19 48.40 -13.39 8.35
N ILE A 20 47.70 -14.44 8.00
CA ILE A 20 46.81 -14.44 6.84
C ILE A 20 45.59 -13.58 7.21
N PHE A 21 45.66 -12.29 6.87
CA PHE A 21 44.44 -11.47 6.81
C PHE A 21 43.60 -12.03 5.67
N SER A 22 42.62 -12.87 6.03
CA SER A 22 41.53 -13.21 5.13
C SER A 22 40.70 -11.93 4.96
N CYS A 23 40.99 -11.16 3.91
CA CYS A 23 40.05 -10.19 3.40
C CYS A 23 38.82 -11.00 2.96
N GLN A 24 37.79 -11.11 3.82
CA GLN A 24 36.47 -11.40 3.33
C GLN A 24 36.06 -10.20 2.45
N THR A 25 36.20 -10.39 1.15
CA THR A 25 35.47 -9.56 0.19
C THR A 25 34.00 -9.69 0.56
N ILE A 26 33.42 -8.65 1.13
CA ILE A 26 31.98 -8.50 1.22
C ILE A 26 31.55 -8.45 -0.24
N GLU A 27 31.04 -9.57 -0.76
CA GLU A 27 30.33 -9.55 -2.04
C GLU A 27 29.20 -8.53 -1.87
N GLU A 28 29.36 -7.38 -2.50
CA GLU A 28 28.22 -6.46 -2.65
C GLU A 28 27.12 -7.25 -3.37
N LYS A 29 26.11 -7.64 -2.62
CA LYS A 29 24.94 -8.29 -3.22
C LYS A 29 24.30 -7.28 -4.16
N GLU A 30 24.35 -7.56 -5.43
CA GLU A 30 23.76 -6.73 -6.46
C GLU A 30 22.25 -6.57 -6.22
N THR A 31 21.76 -5.34 -6.32
CA THR A 31 20.31 -5.06 -6.31
C THR A 31 19.81 -5.22 -7.73
N GLN A 32 18.91 -6.16 -7.92
CA GLN A 32 18.15 -6.35 -9.16
C GLN A 32 16.80 -5.64 -9.06
N GLY A 33 16.16 -5.36 -10.19
CA GLY A 33 14.86 -4.73 -10.14
C GLY A 33 14.17 -4.64 -11.49
N ILE A 34 12.86 -4.66 -11.45
CA ILE A 34 11.98 -4.38 -12.57
C ILE A 34 11.10 -3.16 -12.26
N GLN A 35 10.69 -2.46 -13.29
CA GLN A 35 9.79 -1.32 -13.19
C GLN A 35 8.87 -1.26 -14.40
N GLY A 36 7.72 -0.65 -14.25
CA GLY A 36 6.76 -0.53 -15.32
C GLY A 36 5.55 0.30 -14.95
N PHE A 37 4.46 0.11 -15.68
CA PHE A 37 3.19 0.79 -15.48
C PHE A 37 2.04 -0.24 -15.46
N ALA A 38 1.28 -0.27 -14.39
CA ALA A 38 0.13 -1.15 -14.22
C ALA A 38 -0.90 -0.50 -13.27
N LEU A 39 -2.15 -0.93 -13.30
CA LEU A 39 -3.22 -0.45 -12.41
C LEU A 39 -3.41 1.09 -12.45
N GLY A 40 -3.07 1.73 -13.57
CA GLY A 40 -3.14 3.18 -13.74
C GLY A 40 -2.02 3.97 -13.06
N THR A 41 -0.94 3.32 -12.63
CA THR A 41 0.21 3.95 -11.95
C THR A 41 1.52 3.23 -12.30
N SER A 42 2.66 3.82 -11.88
CA SER A 42 3.97 3.16 -11.96
C SER A 42 4.11 2.08 -10.89
N TYR A 43 5.00 1.11 -11.17
CA TYR A 43 5.48 0.17 -10.16
C TYR A 43 7.01 0.01 -10.22
N SER A 44 7.59 -0.35 -9.09
CA SER A 44 9.01 -0.68 -8.94
C SER A 44 9.18 -1.83 -7.96
N ILE A 45 9.96 -2.85 -8.37
CA ILE A 45 10.27 -4.02 -7.55
C ILE A 45 11.78 -4.14 -7.50
N LEU A 46 12.37 -3.90 -6.33
CA LEU A 46 13.79 -4.04 -6.08
C LEU A 46 14.03 -5.26 -5.19
N TYR A 47 15.03 -6.08 -5.50
CA TYR A 47 15.29 -7.29 -4.71
C TYR A 47 16.78 -7.66 -4.72
N SER A 48 17.19 -8.45 -3.73
CA SER A 48 18.53 -9.00 -3.65
C SER A 48 18.75 -10.03 -4.75
N ALA A 49 19.93 -10.02 -5.37
CA ALA A 49 20.31 -11.06 -6.32
C ALA A 49 20.03 -12.47 -5.77
N SER A 50 19.37 -13.27 -6.56
CA SER A 50 18.91 -14.61 -6.24
C SER A 50 18.97 -15.48 -7.49
N SER A 51 18.55 -16.74 -7.40
CA SER A 51 18.35 -17.62 -8.57
C SER A 51 17.11 -17.25 -9.41
N LEU A 52 16.33 -16.24 -8.99
CA LEU A 52 15.15 -15.76 -9.73
C LEU A 52 15.60 -14.88 -10.88
N GLU A 53 15.41 -15.36 -12.10
CA GLU A 53 15.69 -14.58 -13.30
C GLU A 53 14.68 -13.44 -13.47
N GLU A 54 15.14 -12.27 -13.90
CA GLU A 54 14.34 -11.07 -14.11
C GLU A 54 13.14 -11.32 -15.04
N THR A 55 13.38 -12.02 -16.16
CA THR A 55 12.32 -12.38 -17.13
C THR A 55 11.25 -13.33 -16.56
N VAL A 56 11.60 -14.13 -15.54
CA VAL A 56 10.64 -14.97 -14.82
C VAL A 56 9.81 -14.11 -13.87
N LEU A 57 10.44 -13.16 -13.18
CA LEU A 57 9.76 -12.21 -12.30
C LEU A 57 8.77 -11.35 -13.09
N GLU A 58 9.21 -10.73 -14.20
CA GLU A 58 8.36 -9.91 -15.08
C GLU A 58 7.10 -10.67 -15.52
N ARG A 59 7.25 -11.85 -16.11
CA ARG A 59 6.12 -12.68 -16.54
C ARG A 59 5.18 -13.04 -15.40
N GLN A 60 5.72 -13.28 -14.21
CA GLN A 60 4.89 -13.62 -13.05
C GLN A 60 4.14 -12.40 -12.51
N VAL A 61 4.78 -11.24 -12.49
CA VAL A 61 4.16 -9.97 -12.10
C VAL A 61 3.05 -9.60 -13.08
N ASP A 62 3.27 -9.72 -14.37
CA ASP A 62 2.24 -9.51 -15.39
C ASP A 62 1.04 -10.47 -15.21
N SER A 63 1.31 -11.75 -14.95
CA SER A 63 0.25 -12.73 -14.66
C SER A 63 -0.52 -12.39 -13.38
N ILE A 64 0.15 -11.88 -12.34
CA ILE A 64 -0.52 -11.42 -11.11
C ILE A 64 -1.44 -10.24 -11.42
N PHE A 65 -0.98 -9.25 -12.19
CA PHE A 65 -1.80 -8.13 -12.62
C PHE A 65 -3.04 -8.59 -13.40
N GLU A 66 -2.88 -9.50 -14.37
CA GLU A 66 -3.99 -10.04 -15.16
C GLU A 66 -5.04 -10.74 -14.27
N VAL A 67 -4.61 -11.65 -13.40
CA VAL A 67 -5.50 -12.42 -12.51
C VAL A 67 -6.24 -11.49 -11.54
N LEU A 68 -5.54 -10.55 -10.91
CA LEU A 68 -6.16 -9.64 -9.95
C LEU A 68 -7.07 -8.60 -10.61
N ASN A 69 -6.72 -8.14 -11.80
CA ASN A 69 -7.59 -7.30 -12.61
C ASN A 69 -8.88 -8.04 -13.00
N GLN A 70 -8.79 -9.32 -13.39
CA GLN A 70 -9.96 -10.12 -13.74
C GLN A 70 -10.87 -10.36 -12.52
N SER A 71 -10.33 -10.37 -11.32
CA SER A 71 -11.10 -10.51 -10.08
C SER A 71 -11.68 -9.16 -9.59
N LEU A 72 -10.88 -8.09 -9.56
CA LEU A 72 -11.12 -6.91 -8.72
C LEU A 72 -11.30 -5.59 -9.48
N SER A 73 -11.03 -5.53 -10.79
CA SER A 73 -11.07 -4.27 -11.54
C SER A 73 -12.50 -3.87 -11.91
N THR A 74 -12.95 -2.72 -11.43
CA THR A 74 -14.24 -2.12 -11.85
C THR A 74 -14.21 -1.58 -13.28
N TYR A 75 -13.03 -1.46 -13.91
CA TYR A 75 -12.83 -0.94 -15.26
C TYR A 75 -12.88 -2.01 -16.35
N ILE A 76 -12.81 -3.30 -16.00
CA ILE A 76 -12.80 -4.42 -16.94
C ILE A 76 -14.19 -5.09 -16.95
N PRO A 77 -14.96 -5.01 -18.07
CA PRO A 77 -16.32 -5.54 -18.11
C PRO A 77 -16.44 -7.06 -17.90
N THR A 78 -15.35 -7.79 -18.09
CA THR A 78 -15.29 -9.24 -17.88
C THR A 78 -14.89 -9.63 -16.47
N SER A 79 -14.50 -8.68 -15.62
CA SER A 79 -14.07 -8.95 -14.24
C SER A 79 -15.22 -9.41 -13.35
N ASP A 80 -14.87 -10.10 -12.27
CA ASP A 80 -15.87 -10.62 -11.32
C ASP A 80 -16.60 -9.48 -10.61
N ILE A 81 -15.87 -8.48 -10.11
CA ILE A 81 -16.49 -7.32 -9.45
C ILE A 81 -17.43 -6.56 -10.39
N TYR A 82 -17.07 -6.40 -11.67
CA TYR A 82 -17.93 -5.73 -12.64
C TYR A 82 -19.22 -6.50 -12.85
N LYS A 83 -19.17 -7.81 -13.07
CA LYS A 83 -20.37 -8.67 -13.23
C LYS A 83 -21.27 -8.62 -12.01
N ILE A 84 -20.69 -8.68 -10.80
CA ILE A 84 -21.44 -8.55 -9.54
C ILE A 84 -22.13 -7.18 -9.45
N ASN A 85 -21.43 -6.11 -9.84
CA ASN A 85 -21.99 -4.76 -9.88
C ASN A 85 -23.15 -4.68 -10.88
N GLN A 86 -23.07 -5.39 -12.01
CA GLN A 86 -24.17 -5.51 -12.99
C GLN A 86 -25.29 -6.47 -12.57
N GLY A 87 -25.22 -7.08 -11.39
CA GLY A 87 -26.31 -7.88 -10.83
C GLY A 87 -26.13 -9.39 -10.91
N ASP A 88 -24.97 -9.89 -11.34
CA ASP A 88 -24.70 -11.33 -11.30
C ASP A 88 -24.60 -11.82 -9.85
N SER A 89 -25.64 -12.48 -9.39
CA SER A 89 -25.75 -12.99 -8.03
C SER A 89 -25.41 -14.47 -7.89
N VAL A 90 -25.07 -15.14 -9.00
CA VAL A 90 -24.73 -16.57 -9.03
C VAL A 90 -23.27 -16.83 -9.35
N LEU A 91 -22.52 -15.79 -9.72
CA LEU A 91 -21.10 -15.88 -9.95
C LEU A 91 -20.37 -16.38 -8.70
N VAL A 92 -19.60 -17.45 -8.86
CA VAL A 92 -18.69 -17.95 -7.83
C VAL A 92 -17.37 -17.18 -7.98
N VAL A 93 -17.06 -16.34 -7.00
CA VAL A 93 -15.85 -15.51 -7.01
C VAL A 93 -14.61 -16.31 -6.62
N ASP A 94 -13.45 -15.85 -7.07
CA ASP A 94 -12.19 -16.50 -6.80
C ASP A 94 -11.67 -16.24 -5.36
N LYS A 95 -10.57 -16.89 -5.02
CA LYS A 95 -9.91 -16.74 -3.70
C LYS A 95 -9.43 -15.31 -3.42
N HIS A 96 -9.10 -14.53 -4.46
CA HIS A 96 -8.61 -13.16 -4.32
C HIS A 96 -9.77 -12.23 -3.95
N PHE A 97 -10.90 -12.36 -4.62
CA PHE A 97 -12.11 -11.64 -4.26
C PHE A 97 -12.53 -11.96 -2.81
N VAL A 98 -12.56 -13.24 -2.44
CA VAL A 98 -12.90 -13.67 -1.08
C VAL A 98 -11.98 -13.01 -0.04
N LYS A 99 -10.65 -13.00 -0.28
CA LYS A 99 -9.68 -12.41 0.65
C LYS A 99 -9.87 -10.90 0.80
N VAL A 100 -10.08 -10.20 -0.32
CA VAL A 100 -10.32 -8.74 -0.32
C VAL A 100 -11.66 -8.43 0.36
N TYR A 101 -12.73 -9.20 0.08
CA TYR A 101 -14.02 -9.05 0.74
C TYR A 101 -13.93 -9.23 2.26
N GLN A 102 -13.21 -10.24 2.72
CA GLN A 102 -13.02 -10.50 4.15
C GLN A 102 -12.25 -9.36 4.84
N LYS A 103 -11.17 -8.87 4.24
CA LYS A 103 -10.41 -7.72 4.76
C LYS A 103 -11.26 -6.45 4.79
N ALA A 104 -12.04 -6.22 3.72
CA ALA A 104 -12.98 -5.11 3.67
C ALA A 104 -14.01 -5.15 4.81
N SER A 105 -14.55 -6.34 5.11
CA SER A 105 -15.46 -6.54 6.24
C SER A 105 -14.80 -6.25 7.60
N GLU A 106 -13.55 -6.71 7.77
CA GLU A 106 -12.76 -6.46 8.99
C GLU A 106 -12.56 -4.95 9.20
N VAL A 107 -12.08 -4.23 8.17
CA VAL A 107 -11.79 -2.79 8.28
C VAL A 107 -13.07 -1.96 8.39
N TRP A 108 -14.14 -2.34 7.68
CA TRP A 108 -15.45 -1.70 7.84
C TRP A 108 -15.93 -1.75 9.30
N ASN A 109 -15.87 -2.93 9.92
CA ASN A 109 -16.24 -3.10 11.33
C ASN A 109 -15.34 -2.26 12.26
N ALA A 110 -14.02 -2.34 12.07
CA ALA A 110 -13.05 -1.65 12.92
C ALA A 110 -13.17 -0.12 12.85
N THR A 111 -13.49 0.41 11.65
CA THR A 111 -13.65 1.85 11.42
C THR A 111 -15.07 2.35 11.69
N GLY A 112 -16.00 1.46 12.09
CA GLY A 112 -17.40 1.79 12.28
C GLY A 112 -18.06 2.34 11.01
N GLY A 113 -17.65 1.83 9.83
CA GLY A 113 -18.21 2.17 8.53
C GLY A 113 -17.63 3.42 7.87
N TYR A 114 -16.51 3.98 8.35
CA TYR A 114 -15.80 5.03 7.61
C TYR A 114 -14.98 4.48 6.43
N PHE A 115 -14.61 3.22 6.47
CA PHE A 115 -14.18 2.46 5.32
C PHE A 115 -15.36 1.63 4.81
N ASP A 116 -15.85 1.90 3.62
CA ASP A 116 -16.95 1.15 3.05
C ASP A 116 -16.80 1.00 1.52
N PRO A 117 -16.39 -0.18 1.04
CA PRO A 117 -16.23 -0.42 -0.40
C PRO A 117 -17.55 -0.49 -1.18
N THR A 118 -18.70 -0.28 -0.57
CA THR A 118 -19.98 -0.18 -1.30
C THR A 118 -20.29 1.25 -1.77
N VAL A 119 -19.32 2.17 -1.66
CA VAL A 119 -19.42 3.55 -2.18
C VAL A 119 -19.36 3.67 -3.70
N GLY A 120 -19.24 2.56 -4.44
CA GLY A 120 -19.01 2.57 -5.89
C GLY A 120 -20.02 3.42 -6.69
N ALA A 121 -21.29 3.44 -6.29
CA ALA A 121 -22.30 4.30 -6.93
C ALA A 121 -22.01 5.80 -6.75
N LEU A 122 -21.55 6.20 -5.56
CA LEU A 122 -21.10 7.58 -5.27
C LEU A 122 -19.80 7.90 -6.02
N VAL A 123 -18.83 6.97 -6.03
CA VAL A 123 -17.56 7.10 -6.77
C VAL A 123 -17.82 7.39 -8.26
N ASN A 124 -18.73 6.64 -8.90
CA ASN A 124 -19.15 6.87 -10.27
C ASN A 124 -19.81 8.23 -10.44
N ALA A 125 -20.75 8.58 -9.57
CA ALA A 125 -21.49 9.83 -9.66
C ALA A 125 -20.59 11.07 -9.56
N TYR A 126 -19.57 11.04 -8.68
CA TYR A 126 -18.56 12.11 -8.57
C TYR A 126 -17.48 12.07 -9.68
N GLY A 127 -17.49 11.07 -10.56
CA GLY A 127 -16.58 10.98 -11.72
C GLY A 127 -15.21 10.38 -11.41
N PHE A 128 -15.06 9.66 -10.32
CA PHE A 128 -13.83 8.95 -9.96
C PHE A 128 -13.85 7.47 -10.35
N GLY A 129 -15.00 6.93 -10.78
CA GLY A 129 -15.19 5.56 -11.24
C GLY A 129 -15.26 5.43 -12.78
N PRO A 130 -15.49 4.20 -13.27
CA PRO A 130 -15.53 3.91 -14.71
C PRO A 130 -16.77 4.41 -15.43
N GLU A 131 -17.86 4.70 -14.71
CA GLU A 131 -19.12 5.13 -15.31
C GLU A 131 -19.15 6.66 -15.50
N LYS A 132 -20.12 7.13 -16.28
CA LYS A 132 -20.27 8.54 -16.59
C LYS A 132 -20.62 9.34 -15.34
N SER A 133 -19.84 10.39 -15.08
CA SER A 133 -20.08 11.37 -14.01
C SER A 133 -21.42 12.09 -14.19
N LEU A 134 -22.06 12.43 -13.08
CA LEU A 134 -23.25 13.31 -13.07
C LEU A 134 -22.91 14.79 -13.19
N HIS A 135 -21.63 15.18 -13.24
CA HIS A 135 -21.13 16.58 -13.28
C HIS A 135 -21.70 17.49 -12.17
N LYS A 136 -22.91 17.24 -11.73
CA LYS A 136 -23.59 17.95 -10.65
C LYS A 136 -24.47 16.96 -9.88
N ILE A 137 -24.24 16.85 -8.58
CA ILE A 137 -24.98 15.97 -7.71
C ILE A 137 -25.83 16.83 -6.76
N SER A 138 -27.16 16.77 -6.88
CA SER A 138 -28.07 17.38 -5.92
C SER A 138 -28.11 16.60 -4.60
N GLU A 139 -28.47 17.23 -3.51
CA GLU A 139 -28.66 16.55 -2.21
C GLU A 139 -29.57 15.32 -2.33
N LYS A 140 -30.69 15.46 -3.06
CA LYS A 140 -31.62 14.34 -3.30
C LYS A 140 -30.98 13.18 -4.04
N GLN A 141 -30.10 13.45 -5.02
CA GLN A 141 -29.37 12.40 -5.75
C GLN A 141 -28.34 11.75 -4.85
N ARG A 142 -27.57 12.56 -4.08
CA ARG A 142 -26.61 12.05 -3.09
C ARG A 142 -27.30 11.13 -2.08
N ASP A 143 -28.41 11.58 -1.48
CA ASP A 143 -29.16 10.82 -0.50
C ASP A 143 -29.72 9.52 -1.08
N SER A 144 -30.16 9.55 -2.35
CA SER A 144 -30.60 8.34 -3.06
C SER A 144 -29.44 7.36 -3.25
N LEU A 145 -28.25 7.83 -3.66
CA LEU A 145 -27.07 6.99 -3.86
C LEU A 145 -26.55 6.44 -2.51
N LEU A 146 -26.56 7.27 -1.47
CA LEU A 146 -26.21 6.88 -0.11
C LEU A 146 -27.12 5.75 0.40
N GLY A 147 -28.40 5.74 -0.01
CA GLY A 147 -29.33 4.66 0.28
C GLY A 147 -28.88 3.28 -0.21
N PHE A 148 -28.00 3.20 -1.21
CA PHE A 148 -27.40 1.97 -1.73
C PHE A 148 -25.99 1.70 -1.17
N THR A 149 -25.43 2.59 -0.36
CA THR A 149 -24.15 2.40 0.33
C THR A 149 -24.39 1.74 1.68
N GLY A 150 -23.51 0.83 2.07
CA GLY A 150 -23.55 0.12 3.35
C GLY A 150 -23.07 -1.31 3.19
N TRP A 151 -21.96 -1.67 3.82
CA TRP A 151 -21.37 -3.01 3.77
C TRP A 151 -22.32 -4.09 4.31
N ASP A 152 -23.13 -3.74 5.31
CA ASP A 152 -24.19 -4.57 5.90
C ASP A 152 -25.28 -4.98 4.90
N LYS A 153 -25.37 -4.31 3.75
CA LYS A 153 -26.27 -4.65 2.64
C LYS A 153 -25.72 -5.78 1.75
N THR A 154 -24.58 -6.33 2.10
CA THR A 154 -23.89 -7.38 1.33
C THR A 154 -23.59 -8.60 2.21
N SER A 155 -23.44 -9.75 1.58
CA SER A 155 -22.92 -10.95 2.26
C SER A 155 -22.22 -11.88 1.26
N LEU A 156 -21.13 -12.48 1.72
CA LEU A 156 -20.44 -13.56 1.02
C LEU A 156 -20.97 -14.90 1.53
N THR A 157 -21.48 -15.74 0.63
CA THR A 157 -22.00 -17.05 1.00
C THR A 157 -20.88 -18.08 1.18
N PRO A 158 -21.16 -19.22 1.86
CA PRO A 158 -20.20 -20.33 1.94
C PRO A 158 -19.77 -20.91 0.58
N GLN A 159 -20.58 -20.69 -0.47
CA GLN A 159 -20.31 -21.11 -1.85
C GLN A 159 -19.53 -20.06 -2.63
N ALA A 160 -18.99 -19.04 -1.95
CA ALA A 160 -18.25 -17.92 -2.56
C ALA A 160 -19.09 -17.17 -3.62
N THR A 161 -20.37 -16.95 -3.37
CA THR A 161 -21.21 -16.04 -4.16
C THR A 161 -21.56 -14.80 -3.34
N VAL A 162 -21.69 -13.64 -4.00
CA VAL A 162 -22.02 -12.38 -3.34
C VAL A 162 -23.52 -12.12 -3.42
N LYS A 163 -24.14 -11.85 -2.26
CA LYS A 163 -25.53 -11.39 -2.17
C LYS A 163 -25.57 -9.92 -1.85
N LYS A 164 -26.48 -9.19 -2.51
CA LYS A 164 -26.77 -7.78 -2.26
C LYS A 164 -28.24 -7.64 -1.89
N THR A 165 -28.57 -6.83 -0.89
CA THR A 165 -29.99 -6.56 -0.49
C THR A 165 -30.71 -5.69 -1.51
N HIS A 166 -29.95 -4.95 -2.34
CA HIS A 166 -30.47 -4.11 -3.42
C HIS A 166 -29.54 -4.19 -4.64
N PRO A 167 -30.08 -4.28 -5.88
CA PRO A 167 -29.25 -4.39 -7.09
C PRO A 167 -28.27 -3.22 -7.29
N ASN A 168 -28.63 -2.02 -6.84
CA ASN A 168 -27.81 -0.82 -7.00
C ASN A 168 -26.66 -0.70 -5.98
N VAL A 169 -26.52 -1.63 -5.03
CA VAL A 169 -25.29 -1.69 -4.22
C VAL A 169 -24.12 -2.00 -5.14
N THR A 170 -23.11 -1.12 -5.16
CA THR A 170 -22.00 -1.20 -6.12
C THR A 170 -20.67 -1.20 -5.37
N PHE A 171 -19.87 -2.24 -5.58
CA PHE A 171 -18.54 -2.37 -4.98
C PHE A 171 -17.50 -1.54 -5.72
N ASP A 172 -16.58 -0.97 -4.95
CA ASP A 172 -15.31 -0.43 -5.40
C ASP A 172 -14.21 -0.82 -4.39
N PHE A 173 -13.28 -1.67 -4.82
CA PHE A 173 -12.17 -2.12 -3.98
C PHE A 173 -10.87 -1.32 -4.17
N ASN A 174 -10.89 -0.19 -4.89
CA ASN A 174 -9.68 0.58 -5.17
C ASN A 174 -8.94 1.07 -3.91
N ALA A 175 -9.65 1.18 -2.78
CA ALA A 175 -9.11 1.62 -1.50
C ALA A 175 -8.32 0.54 -0.71
N LEU A 176 -8.18 -0.68 -1.25
CA LEU A 176 -7.39 -1.76 -0.65
C LEU A 176 -6.82 -2.75 -1.68
N ALA A 177 -7.29 -2.70 -2.92
CA ALA A 177 -6.88 -3.65 -3.96
C ALA A 177 -5.44 -3.45 -4.38
N LYS A 178 -4.92 -2.21 -4.42
CA LYS A 178 -3.51 -1.96 -4.76
C LYS A 178 -2.58 -2.53 -3.69
N GLY A 179 -2.87 -2.27 -2.41
CA GLY A 179 -2.15 -2.89 -1.31
C GLY A 179 -2.16 -4.42 -1.38
N TYR A 180 -3.30 -5.01 -1.75
CA TYR A 180 -3.39 -6.45 -1.94
C TYR A 180 -2.50 -6.97 -3.09
N VAL A 181 -2.42 -6.26 -4.21
CA VAL A 181 -1.52 -6.63 -5.31
C VAL A 181 -0.06 -6.61 -4.85
N VAL A 182 0.36 -5.59 -4.10
CA VAL A 182 1.71 -5.50 -3.51
C VAL A 182 1.99 -6.71 -2.61
N ASP A 183 1.04 -7.09 -1.76
CA ASP A 183 1.17 -8.27 -0.90
C ASP A 183 1.33 -9.57 -1.70
N VAL A 184 0.54 -9.77 -2.77
CA VAL A 184 0.64 -10.97 -3.62
C VAL A 184 1.99 -11.06 -4.31
N ILE A 185 2.55 -9.96 -4.78
CA ILE A 185 3.89 -9.92 -5.38
C ILE A 185 4.96 -10.20 -4.30
N ALA A 186 4.83 -9.60 -3.12
CA ALA A 186 5.73 -9.86 -2.00
C ALA A 186 5.72 -11.35 -1.58
N ASP A 187 4.54 -11.97 -1.53
CA ASP A 187 4.38 -13.41 -1.24
C ASP A 187 5.02 -14.29 -2.33
N PHE A 188 4.91 -13.88 -3.60
CA PHE A 188 5.61 -14.57 -4.68
C PHE A 188 7.14 -14.52 -4.48
N LEU A 189 7.72 -13.33 -4.19
CA LEU A 189 9.15 -13.20 -3.92
C LEU A 189 9.59 -14.06 -2.73
N ARG A 190 8.83 -14.08 -1.64
CA ARG A 190 9.05 -14.95 -0.48
C ARG A 190 9.06 -16.42 -0.87
N SER A 191 8.10 -16.85 -1.71
CA SER A 191 8.00 -18.24 -2.21
C SER A 191 9.18 -18.68 -3.04
N LYS A 192 9.90 -17.72 -3.64
CA LYS A 192 11.15 -17.95 -4.41
C LYS A 192 12.41 -17.85 -3.55
N GLY A 193 12.29 -17.68 -2.24
CA GLY A 193 13.41 -17.56 -1.31
C GLY A 193 14.14 -16.23 -1.37
N VAL A 194 13.53 -15.18 -1.98
CA VAL A 194 14.09 -13.82 -1.96
C VAL A 194 13.95 -13.25 -0.56
N SER A 195 15.07 -13.04 0.11
CA SER A 195 15.10 -12.64 1.53
C SER A 195 15.08 -11.12 1.74
N SER A 196 15.36 -10.34 0.69
CA SER A 196 15.37 -8.88 0.75
C SER A 196 14.76 -8.29 -0.51
N PHE A 197 13.73 -7.46 -0.34
CA PHE A 197 13.04 -6.78 -1.43
C PHE A 197 12.27 -5.55 -0.96
N LEU A 198 11.96 -4.68 -1.92
CA LEU A 198 11.02 -3.59 -1.82
C LEU A 198 10.10 -3.66 -3.04
N VAL A 199 8.81 -3.81 -2.80
CA VAL A 199 7.74 -3.76 -3.81
C VAL A 199 6.96 -2.48 -3.61
N GLU A 200 6.84 -1.67 -4.65
CA GLU A 200 6.09 -0.42 -4.65
C GLU A 200 5.15 -0.36 -5.86
N ILE A 201 3.90 0.02 -5.65
CA ILE A 201 2.89 0.27 -6.70
C ILE A 201 2.09 1.51 -6.33
N GLY A 202 2.37 2.65 -7.00
CA GLY A 202 1.61 3.88 -6.82
C GLY A 202 1.64 4.48 -5.41
N GLY A 203 2.66 4.16 -4.62
CA GLY A 203 2.84 4.62 -3.25
C GLY A 203 2.48 3.58 -2.18
N GLU A 204 1.88 2.47 -2.55
CA GLU A 204 1.69 1.30 -1.70
C GLU A 204 2.96 0.46 -1.70
N ILE A 205 3.51 0.15 -0.53
CA ILE A 205 4.86 -0.41 -0.37
C ILE A 205 4.85 -1.58 0.60
N VAL A 206 5.60 -2.64 0.24
CA VAL A 206 6.08 -3.67 1.18
C VAL A 206 7.60 -3.74 1.11
N ALA A 207 8.25 -3.68 2.25
CA ALA A 207 9.68 -3.92 2.37
C ALA A 207 9.98 -5.12 3.24
N GLN A 208 10.99 -5.90 2.85
CA GLN A 208 11.51 -7.01 3.63
C GLN A 208 13.04 -7.03 3.59
N GLY A 209 13.66 -7.38 4.72
CA GLY A 209 15.11 -7.47 4.84
C GLY A 209 15.81 -6.12 4.74
N LYS A 210 17.04 -6.12 4.27
CA LYS A 210 17.87 -4.93 4.13
C LYS A 210 18.21 -4.68 2.67
N SER A 211 18.27 -3.43 2.25
CA SER A 211 18.75 -3.05 0.92
C SER A 211 20.14 -3.66 0.67
N PRO A 212 20.32 -4.45 -0.41
CA PRO A 212 21.63 -5.07 -0.71
C PRO A 212 22.73 -4.02 -0.90
N LYS A 213 22.39 -2.89 -1.51
CA LYS A 213 23.32 -1.80 -1.84
C LYS A 213 23.87 -1.10 -0.60
N SER A 214 23.05 -0.84 0.41
CA SER A 214 23.45 -0.07 1.60
C SER A 214 23.65 -0.92 2.85
N ASN A 215 23.18 -2.17 2.84
CA ASN A 215 23.10 -3.06 4.00
C ASN A 215 22.34 -2.46 5.20
N THR A 216 21.47 -1.47 4.94
CA THR A 216 20.55 -0.84 5.89
C THR A 216 19.11 -1.23 5.57
N LEU A 217 18.17 -0.95 6.46
CA LEU A 217 16.74 -1.06 6.15
C LEU A 217 16.40 -0.27 4.87
N TRP A 218 15.35 -0.72 4.18
CA TRP A 218 14.85 -0.02 3.00
C TRP A 218 14.32 1.35 3.40
N LYS A 219 14.78 2.40 2.69
CA LYS A 219 14.32 3.76 2.90
C LYS A 219 13.27 4.11 1.88
N VAL A 220 12.16 4.66 2.36
CA VAL A 220 11.05 5.16 1.55
C VAL A 220 10.74 6.59 1.94
N ALA A 221 10.12 7.35 1.05
CA ALA A 221 9.78 8.73 1.29
C ALA A 221 8.28 8.96 1.14
N ILE A 222 7.75 9.88 1.94
CA ILE A 222 6.39 10.39 1.86
C ILE A 222 6.46 11.76 1.19
N ASP A 223 5.65 11.95 0.17
CA ASP A 223 5.57 13.20 -0.60
C ASP A 223 4.84 14.28 0.21
N ASP A 224 5.26 15.54 0.04
CA ASP A 224 4.54 16.69 0.59
C ASP A 224 3.19 16.85 -0.14
N PRO A 225 2.04 16.83 0.55
CA PRO A 225 0.75 17.05 -0.07
C PRO A 225 0.53 18.47 -0.60
N GLN A 226 1.37 19.43 -0.23
CA GLN A 226 1.34 20.82 -0.73
C GLN A 226 2.41 21.09 -1.80
N GLN A 227 3.16 20.05 -2.25
CA GLN A 227 4.17 20.20 -3.29
C GLN A 227 3.61 20.87 -4.55
N GLY A 228 4.44 21.70 -5.17
CA GLY A 228 4.15 22.33 -6.48
C GLY A 228 4.40 21.37 -7.66
N ASP A 229 4.96 21.92 -8.73
CA ASP A 229 5.31 21.13 -9.94
C ASP A 229 6.51 20.20 -9.72
N GLU A 230 7.38 20.52 -8.76
CA GLU A 230 8.51 19.68 -8.37
C GLU A 230 8.14 18.77 -7.19
N ARG A 231 8.65 17.54 -7.23
CA ARG A 231 8.42 16.57 -6.16
C ARG A 231 9.20 16.98 -4.91
N GLU A 232 8.48 17.23 -3.84
CA GLU A 232 9.04 17.52 -2.52
C GLU A 232 8.72 16.37 -1.55
N LEU A 233 9.67 16.06 -0.67
CA LEU A 233 9.54 14.99 0.33
C LEU A 233 9.40 15.64 1.70
N ILE A 234 8.39 15.22 2.45
CA ILE A 234 8.16 15.71 3.81
C ILE A 234 8.77 14.78 4.88
N GLN A 235 8.79 13.48 4.61
CA GLN A 235 9.29 12.50 5.57
C GLN A 235 10.04 11.36 4.87
N VAL A 236 11.09 10.83 5.52
CA VAL A 236 11.84 9.63 5.09
C VAL A 236 11.78 8.60 6.21
N LEU A 237 11.37 7.37 5.87
CA LEU A 237 11.21 6.25 6.79
C LEU A 237 12.14 5.10 6.44
N SER A 238 12.51 4.31 7.45
CA SER A 238 13.19 3.03 7.28
C SER A 238 12.20 1.90 7.61
N LEU A 239 11.84 1.08 6.61
CA LEU A 239 10.90 -0.01 6.79
C LEU A 239 11.59 -1.29 7.25
N ASN A 240 11.01 -1.94 8.28
CA ASN A 240 11.53 -3.16 8.89
C ASN A 240 10.53 -4.32 8.77
N ASN A 241 10.50 -4.99 7.62
CA ASN A 241 9.57 -6.11 7.34
C ASN A 241 8.11 -5.71 7.55
N GLU A 242 7.72 -4.62 6.97
CA GLU A 242 6.40 -4.02 7.12
C GLU A 242 5.95 -3.34 5.82
N ALA A 243 4.71 -2.93 5.80
CA ALA A 243 4.08 -2.22 4.72
C ALA A 243 3.81 -0.75 5.08
N LEU A 244 3.80 0.10 4.05
CA LEU A 244 3.39 1.50 4.10
C LEU A 244 2.41 1.77 2.96
N ALA A 245 1.31 2.44 3.26
CA ALA A 245 0.43 3.02 2.24
C ALA A 245 0.08 4.47 2.60
N THR A 246 -0.10 5.29 1.58
CA THR A 246 -0.42 6.71 1.74
C THR A 246 -1.63 7.10 0.89
N SER A 247 -2.67 7.56 1.54
CA SER A 247 -3.83 8.21 0.92
C SER A 247 -3.72 9.73 1.02
N GLY A 248 -4.12 10.46 -0.04
CA GLY A 248 -4.07 11.91 -0.04
C GLY A 248 -4.98 12.53 -1.08
N ASN A 249 -5.67 13.60 -0.71
CA ASN A 249 -6.65 14.30 -1.55
C ASN A 249 -6.00 15.22 -2.60
N TYR A 250 -4.68 15.40 -2.57
CA TYR A 250 -3.95 16.24 -3.51
C TYR A 250 -3.71 15.55 -4.87
N ARG A 251 -3.67 14.21 -4.90
CA ARG A 251 -3.35 13.43 -6.11
C ARG A 251 -4.49 13.36 -7.12
N LYS A 252 -5.75 13.27 -6.64
CA LYS A 252 -6.94 13.15 -7.49
C LYS A 252 -8.07 14.03 -6.95
N TYR A 253 -8.45 15.01 -7.74
CA TYR A 253 -9.63 15.85 -7.48
C TYR A 253 -10.30 16.22 -8.79
N SER A 254 -11.57 16.60 -8.72
CA SER A 254 -12.31 17.24 -9.80
C SER A 254 -12.85 18.59 -9.31
N VAL A 255 -13.10 19.48 -10.23
CA VAL A 255 -13.68 20.80 -9.92
C VAL A 255 -15.04 20.88 -10.58
N ASN A 256 -16.04 21.24 -9.81
CA ASN A 256 -17.36 21.56 -10.36
C ASN A 256 -17.23 22.85 -11.18
N GLU A 257 -17.46 22.77 -12.48
CA GLU A 257 -17.28 23.90 -13.41
C GLU A 257 -18.24 25.07 -13.13
N GLU A 258 -19.42 24.82 -12.53
CA GLU A 258 -20.40 25.85 -12.24
C GLU A 258 -20.15 26.56 -10.91
N THR A 259 -19.75 25.80 -9.88
CA THR A 259 -19.63 26.34 -8.51
C THR A 259 -18.18 26.61 -8.10
N GLY A 260 -17.20 26.05 -8.83
CA GLY A 260 -15.79 26.04 -8.44
C GLY A 260 -15.48 25.12 -7.26
N GLU A 261 -16.46 24.37 -6.77
CA GLU A 261 -16.27 23.43 -5.66
C GLU A 261 -15.33 22.31 -6.04
N ARG A 262 -14.37 22.04 -5.17
CA ARG A 262 -13.41 20.94 -5.34
C ARG A 262 -13.96 19.66 -4.72
N TRP A 263 -14.08 18.61 -5.52
CA TRP A 263 -14.41 17.28 -5.06
C TRP A 263 -13.17 16.41 -5.02
N VAL A 264 -13.05 15.60 -3.99
CA VAL A 264 -11.95 14.65 -3.79
C VAL A 264 -12.44 13.22 -3.93
N HIS A 265 -11.53 12.31 -4.28
CA HIS A 265 -11.89 10.91 -4.46
C HIS A 265 -12.18 10.15 -3.14
N SER A 266 -11.82 10.73 -2.00
CA SER A 266 -12.14 10.19 -0.67
C SER A 266 -13.57 10.58 -0.29
N ILE A 267 -14.51 9.69 -0.54
CA ILE A 267 -15.94 9.92 -0.29
C ILE A 267 -16.29 9.43 1.11
N ASN A 268 -17.01 10.25 1.88
CA ASN A 268 -17.51 9.85 3.17
C ASN A 268 -18.73 8.90 3.01
N PRO A 269 -18.62 7.62 3.36
CA PRO A 269 -19.70 6.66 3.16
C PRO A 269 -20.91 6.88 4.05
N LYS A 270 -20.78 7.72 5.09
CA LYS A 270 -21.89 8.06 6.02
C LYS A 270 -22.69 9.27 5.57
N THR A 271 -22.09 10.19 4.85
CA THR A 271 -22.76 11.43 4.39
C THR A 271 -22.92 11.46 2.87
N GLY A 272 -22.21 10.62 2.14
CA GLY A 272 -22.14 10.64 0.68
C GLY A 272 -21.35 11.81 0.11
N GLU A 273 -20.68 12.60 0.93
CA GLU A 273 -19.94 13.79 0.52
C GLU A 273 -18.53 13.46 0.06
N ALA A 274 -18.07 14.18 -0.97
CA ALA A 274 -16.75 14.11 -1.58
C ALA A 274 -15.94 15.39 -1.37
N THR A 275 -16.30 16.20 -0.38
CA THR A 275 -15.64 17.47 -0.09
C THR A 275 -14.31 17.26 0.64
N PRO A 276 -13.30 18.11 0.38
CA PRO A 276 -12.03 18.04 1.10
C PRO A 276 -12.22 18.20 2.59
N SER A 277 -11.59 17.34 3.37
CA SER A 277 -11.42 17.56 4.80
C SER A 277 -10.15 18.38 5.08
N PHE A 278 -9.94 18.79 6.33
CA PHE A 278 -8.67 19.38 6.75
C PHE A 278 -7.52 18.37 6.77
N VAL A 279 -7.81 17.06 6.70
CA VAL A 279 -6.79 16.02 6.52
C VAL A 279 -6.37 15.99 5.05
N LEU A 280 -5.12 16.35 4.79
CA LEU A 280 -4.54 16.42 3.46
C LEU A 280 -3.99 15.08 3.00
N SER A 281 -3.37 14.34 3.94
CA SER A 281 -2.76 13.02 3.69
C SER A 281 -2.72 12.19 4.96
N THR A 282 -2.80 10.89 4.80
CA THR A 282 -2.56 9.91 5.86
C THR A 282 -1.67 8.79 5.35
N SER A 283 -0.64 8.45 6.12
CA SER A 283 0.22 7.31 5.86
C SER A 283 0.07 6.30 6.99
N VAL A 284 -0.04 5.02 6.64
CA VAL A 284 -0.22 3.94 7.62
C VAL A 284 0.87 2.90 7.44
N LEU A 285 1.53 2.52 8.55
CA LEU A 285 2.38 1.35 8.67
C LEU A 285 1.54 0.18 9.20
N ALA A 286 1.67 -0.99 8.58
CA ALA A 286 0.96 -2.20 8.95
C ALA A 286 1.78 -3.46 8.62
N PRO A 287 1.40 -4.65 9.11
CA PRO A 287 2.06 -5.91 8.76
C PRO A 287 1.90 -6.32 7.30
N ASP A 288 0.81 -5.91 6.65
CA ASP A 288 0.51 -6.14 5.23
C ASP A 288 -0.01 -4.86 4.55
N CYS A 289 0.21 -4.76 3.24
CA CYS A 289 -0.07 -3.55 2.48
C CYS A 289 -1.57 -3.34 2.23
N MET A 290 -2.34 -4.41 2.09
CA MET A 290 -3.81 -4.31 1.96
C MET A 290 -4.42 -3.68 3.21
N THR A 291 -3.91 -4.02 4.40
CA THR A 291 -4.31 -3.40 5.66
C THR A 291 -3.90 -1.93 5.70
N ALA A 292 -2.64 -1.61 5.34
CA ALA A 292 -2.16 -0.23 5.32
C ALA A 292 -3.01 0.67 4.39
N ASP A 293 -3.29 0.20 3.16
CA ASP A 293 -4.07 0.91 2.12
C ASP A 293 -5.51 1.19 2.60
N ALA A 294 -6.18 0.16 3.14
CA ALA A 294 -7.54 0.30 3.67
C ALA A 294 -7.63 1.30 4.84
N TYR A 295 -6.71 1.20 5.80
CA TYR A 295 -6.71 2.13 6.93
C TYR A 295 -6.29 3.54 6.51
N ALA A 296 -5.31 3.71 5.62
CA ALA A 296 -4.95 5.03 5.10
C ALA A 296 -6.16 5.74 4.49
N THR A 297 -6.98 5.02 3.70
CA THR A 297 -8.23 5.57 3.15
C THR A 297 -9.25 5.92 4.24
N ALA A 298 -9.46 5.05 5.23
CA ALA A 298 -10.39 5.31 6.32
C ALA A 298 -10.03 6.56 7.12
N LEU A 299 -8.74 6.70 7.46
CA LEU A 299 -8.24 7.81 8.30
C LEU A 299 -8.34 9.18 7.61
N MET A 300 -8.38 9.24 6.26
CA MET A 300 -8.66 10.47 5.51
C MET A 300 -10.05 11.03 5.78
N ILE A 301 -11.00 10.17 6.14
CA ILE A 301 -12.44 10.48 6.21
C ILE A 301 -12.90 10.58 7.67
N MET A 302 -12.28 9.81 8.56
CA MET A 302 -12.65 9.78 9.98
C MET A 302 -12.37 11.12 10.66
N PRO A 303 -13.19 11.53 11.65
CA PRO A 303 -12.82 12.59 12.58
C PRO A 303 -11.45 12.29 13.22
N LEU A 304 -10.55 13.27 13.25
CA LEU A 304 -9.15 13.10 13.64
C LEU A 304 -8.99 12.40 15.01
N GLU A 305 -9.75 12.79 16.00
CA GLU A 305 -9.66 12.19 17.34
C GLU A 305 -10.15 10.73 17.37
N GLN A 306 -11.13 10.38 16.53
CA GLN A 306 -11.58 9.00 16.38
C GLN A 306 -10.51 8.16 15.64
N SER A 307 -9.87 8.73 14.63
CA SER A 307 -8.80 8.05 13.89
C SER A 307 -7.57 7.81 14.77
N LYS A 308 -7.15 8.77 15.60
CA LYS A 308 -6.09 8.60 16.60
C LYS A 308 -6.42 7.49 17.60
N ALA A 309 -7.63 7.53 18.17
CA ALA A 309 -8.07 6.51 19.13
C ALA A 309 -8.18 5.12 18.51
N LEU A 310 -8.47 5.01 17.20
CA LEU A 310 -8.48 3.76 16.48
C LEU A 310 -7.05 3.18 16.37
N ILE A 311 -6.08 4.01 16.00
CA ILE A 311 -4.67 3.59 15.89
C ILE A 311 -4.11 3.20 17.27
N GLU A 312 -4.35 3.97 18.31
CA GLU A 312 -3.90 3.65 19.67
C GLU A 312 -4.41 2.29 20.19
N LYS A 313 -5.60 1.86 19.75
CA LYS A 313 -6.18 0.55 20.11
C LYS A 313 -5.63 -0.62 19.29
N ASN A 314 -4.90 -0.36 18.20
CA ASN A 314 -4.39 -1.36 17.27
C ASN A 314 -2.86 -1.36 17.26
N PRO A 315 -2.19 -2.11 18.13
CA PRO A 315 -0.72 -2.06 18.29
C PRO A 315 0.08 -2.54 17.07
N GLN A 316 -0.59 -3.06 16.05
CA GLN A 316 0.02 -3.44 14.78
C GLN A 316 -0.02 -2.33 13.74
N LEU A 317 -0.68 -1.20 14.04
CA LEU A 317 -0.84 -0.07 13.13
C LEU A 317 -0.14 1.16 13.72
N GLU A 318 0.57 1.87 12.85
CA GLU A 318 1.05 3.20 13.15
C GLU A 318 0.60 4.14 12.04
N ALA A 319 0.37 5.39 12.36
CA ALA A 319 -0.14 6.35 11.39
C ALA A 319 0.50 7.73 11.51
N TYR A 320 0.54 8.40 10.38
CA TYR A 320 1.01 9.77 10.22
C TYR A 320 -0.05 10.57 9.48
N TRP A 321 -0.51 11.65 10.06
CA TRP A 321 -1.48 12.58 9.47
C TRP A 321 -0.80 13.89 9.13
N ILE A 322 -1.07 14.39 7.94
CA ILE A 322 -0.75 15.76 7.53
C ILE A 322 -2.08 16.49 7.42
N ILE A 323 -2.25 17.52 8.22
CA ILE A 323 -3.49 18.32 8.27
C ILE A 323 -3.23 19.75 7.87
N ALA A 324 -4.23 20.41 7.25
CA ALA A 324 -4.17 21.84 6.98
C ALA A 324 -4.31 22.62 8.27
N ASP A 325 -3.43 23.59 8.51
CA ASP A 325 -3.56 24.53 9.60
C ASP A 325 -4.47 25.72 9.22
N SER A 326 -4.81 26.55 10.18
CA SER A 326 -5.66 27.73 9.97
C SER A 326 -4.98 28.87 9.20
N LEU A 327 -3.68 28.79 8.97
CA LEU A 327 -2.86 29.83 8.30
C LEU A 327 -2.45 29.42 6.88
N GLY A 328 -2.91 28.25 6.41
CA GLY A 328 -2.59 27.72 5.08
C GLY A 328 -1.30 26.90 5.02
N GLY A 329 -0.68 26.60 6.18
CA GLY A 329 0.40 25.65 6.33
C GLY A 329 -0.09 24.23 6.63
N VAL A 330 0.83 23.37 7.09
CA VAL A 330 0.53 22.00 7.50
C VAL A 330 0.95 21.77 8.95
N GLU A 331 0.21 20.92 9.62
CA GLU A 331 0.56 20.33 10.91
C GLU A 331 0.78 18.82 10.71
N GLU A 332 1.88 18.32 11.25
CA GLU A 332 2.27 16.91 11.19
C GLU A 332 1.94 16.23 12.52
N ILE A 333 1.21 15.12 12.46
CA ILE A 333 0.78 14.36 13.65
C ILE A 333 1.20 12.90 13.45
N PHE A 334 1.95 12.37 14.41
CA PHE A 334 2.44 10.99 14.39
C PHE A 334 1.83 10.17 15.52
N SER A 335 1.50 8.92 15.24
CA SER A 335 1.31 7.94 16.30
C SER A 335 2.67 7.60 16.94
N LYS A 336 2.63 7.03 18.14
CA LYS A 336 3.82 6.89 19.01
C LYS A 336 4.97 6.08 18.36
N GLY A 337 4.66 5.09 17.54
CA GLY A 337 5.66 4.19 16.93
C GLY A 337 5.90 4.45 15.45
N PHE A 338 5.31 5.50 14.84
CA PHE A 338 5.47 5.77 13.42
C PHE A 338 6.91 6.17 13.06
N LEU A 339 7.49 7.09 13.83
CA LEU A 339 8.92 7.43 13.72
C LEU A 339 9.68 6.46 14.63
N LYS A 340 10.26 5.43 14.03
CA LYS A 340 11.15 4.48 14.75
C LYS A 340 12.53 5.07 14.82
N GLU A 341 13.09 5.15 16.04
CA GLU A 341 14.48 5.54 16.29
C GLU A 341 15.49 4.53 15.68
#